data_b04978d90c40d391edcdaae732ba9835
#
_entry.id   b04978d90c40d391edcdaae732ba9835
#
_cell.length_a   1.000
_cell.length_b   1.000
_cell.length_c   1.000
_cell.angle_alpha   90.00
_cell.angle_beta   90.00
_cell.angle_gamma   90.00
#
_symmetry.space_group_name_H-M   'P 1'
#
loop_
_entity.id
_entity.type
_entity.pdbx_description
1 polymer ?
#
loop_
_entity_poly.entity_id
_entity_poly.type
_entity_poly.pdbx_seq_one_letter_code
_entity_poly.pdbx_strand_id
1 'polypeptide(L)'
;MFVRHGRRGEAVSRTPPLMAPIDKASIRPVRTHEDVDAAITWIETARPSMSVDTETTGLDYHAEVRLVQFGDHQVAWVVDPHRWPEVIHRLAAVSTPLVAHNAPFDMLHLARFLDAANVVGEVAALMERTTDTAILSHLVDPRDSRDGGIGHGLKNLAHHYVDPAAPDSDAELKAVFKALGFKVGEGYAKVPINHETFVTYAGTDAILTARLHEVLTKMVADLGLEHLSGFEHRTQRITTAMTARGFKVDRAYAHELSEELAFDQQVAEEWVAANGVTNVNSTKQVADALVARGAVLTETTPSGALKVDKTVLAGIDDELANQVLVAKNSSKFLSSYVDPMIEAAHIDGRVHCRIKSLAARTGRQAISQPPLQQLPSGDHRIRSCLVSDDGMALVAADFSQVEFRVLAALANEQAMIDTFTA
;
A
#
# COMPACT_ATOMS: atom_id res chain seq x y z
N MET A 1 -6.19 28.15 -10.39
CA MET A 1 -6.54 29.01 -9.26
C MET A 1 -5.56 28.70 -8.14
N PHE A 2 -4.46 29.48 -8.04
CA PHE A 2 -3.47 29.27 -6.99
C PHE A 2 -4.07 29.74 -5.68
N VAL A 3 -4.23 28.82 -4.73
CA VAL A 3 -4.50 29.19 -3.33
C VAL A 3 -3.28 30.00 -2.85
N ARG A 4 -3.46 31.30 -2.65
CA ARG A 4 -2.48 32.13 -1.97
C ARG A 4 -2.20 31.48 -0.62
N HIS A 5 -0.99 31.00 -0.42
CA HIS A 5 -0.49 30.64 0.90
C HIS A 5 -0.63 31.88 1.81
N GLY A 6 -1.67 31.86 2.63
CA GLY A 6 -1.79 32.77 3.75
C GLY A 6 -0.61 32.56 4.67
N ARG A 7 -0.09 33.67 5.17
CA ARG A 7 1.02 33.93 6.07
C ARG A 7 1.55 32.72 6.84
N ARG A 8 2.84 32.44 6.68
CA ARG A 8 3.62 31.62 7.60
C ARG A 8 3.40 32.16 9.02
N GLY A 9 2.86 31.36 9.91
CA GLY A 9 3.02 31.60 11.33
C GLY A 9 1.80 31.48 12.24
N GLU A 10 0.60 31.20 11.78
CA GLU A 10 -0.47 30.83 12.69
C GLU A 10 -0.63 29.31 12.66
N ALA A 11 -0.03 28.65 13.65
CA ALA A 11 -0.50 27.32 14.06
C ALA A 11 -1.99 27.50 14.40
N VAL A 12 -2.88 26.99 13.56
CA VAL A 12 -4.29 26.86 13.90
C VAL A 12 -4.31 26.14 15.23
N SER A 13 -4.68 26.86 16.30
CA SER A 13 -4.90 26.27 17.63
C SER A 13 -6.01 25.23 17.48
N ARG A 14 -5.61 23.98 17.31
CA ARG A 14 -6.49 22.85 17.09
C ARG A 14 -6.87 22.30 18.45
N THR A 15 -7.87 22.90 19.07
CA THR A 15 -8.54 22.24 20.18
C THR A 15 -9.35 21.11 19.55
N PRO A 16 -8.99 19.83 19.77
CA PRO A 16 -9.80 18.72 19.31
C PRO A 16 -11.22 18.89 19.84
N PRO A 17 -12.26 18.48 19.10
CA PRO A 17 -13.60 18.44 19.66
C PRO A 17 -13.55 17.63 20.95
N LEU A 18 -14.27 18.08 21.98
CA LEU A 18 -14.39 17.40 23.28
C LEU A 18 -15.16 16.08 23.07
N MET A 19 -14.48 15.07 22.53
CA MET A 19 -14.99 13.70 22.50
C MET A 19 -14.81 13.08 23.87
N ALA A 20 -15.73 12.19 24.28
CA ALA A 20 -15.55 11.41 25.50
C ALA A 20 -14.23 10.63 25.41
N PRO A 21 -13.45 10.49 26.49
CA PRO A 21 -12.25 9.66 26.51
C PRO A 21 -12.51 8.27 25.92
N ILE A 22 -11.52 7.67 25.27
CA ILE A 22 -11.67 6.38 24.58
C ILE A 22 -11.97 5.23 25.54
N ASP A 23 -11.53 5.33 26.81
CA ASP A 23 -11.82 4.39 27.89
C ASP A 23 -13.31 4.25 28.22
N LYS A 24 -14.13 5.22 27.81
CA LYS A 24 -15.60 5.19 27.94
C LYS A 24 -16.31 4.60 26.74
N ALA A 25 -15.58 4.24 25.70
CA ALA A 25 -16.15 3.56 24.56
C ALA A 25 -16.44 2.09 24.87
N SER A 26 -17.50 1.53 24.25
CA SER A 26 -17.93 0.18 24.45
C SER A 26 -17.47 -0.74 23.32
N ILE A 27 -16.63 -1.72 23.61
CA ILE A 27 -16.27 -2.78 22.67
C ILE A 27 -17.14 -3.99 22.94
N ARG A 28 -17.88 -4.46 21.93
CA ARG A 28 -18.88 -5.54 22.02
C ARG A 28 -18.49 -6.71 21.11
N PRO A 29 -17.82 -7.74 21.63
CA PRO A 29 -17.59 -8.95 20.85
C PRO A 29 -18.87 -9.73 20.66
N VAL A 30 -19.12 -10.19 19.43
CA VAL A 30 -20.27 -11.06 19.12
C VAL A 30 -19.92 -12.50 19.48
N ARG A 31 -20.56 -13.04 20.52
CA ARG A 31 -20.27 -14.38 21.07
C ARG A 31 -21.48 -15.30 21.10
N THR A 32 -22.68 -14.74 21.11
CA THR A 32 -23.96 -15.44 21.23
C THR A 32 -24.93 -15.00 20.12
N HIS A 33 -26.01 -15.74 19.91
CA HIS A 33 -27.07 -15.34 18.98
C HIS A 33 -27.76 -14.04 19.43
N GLU A 34 -27.86 -13.77 20.72
CA GLU A 34 -28.38 -12.51 21.24
C GLU A 34 -27.47 -11.32 20.82
N ASP A 35 -26.14 -11.52 20.86
CA ASP A 35 -25.19 -10.51 20.35
C ASP A 35 -25.33 -10.31 18.84
N VAL A 36 -25.61 -11.38 18.06
CA VAL A 36 -25.87 -11.29 16.61
C VAL A 36 -27.10 -10.43 16.35
N ASP A 37 -28.21 -10.70 17.02
CA ASP A 37 -29.45 -9.94 16.87
C ASP A 37 -29.25 -8.47 17.24
N ALA A 38 -28.50 -8.22 18.31
CA ALA A 38 -28.18 -6.87 18.75
C ALA A 38 -27.25 -6.15 17.76
N ALA A 39 -26.25 -6.84 17.20
CA ALA A 39 -25.35 -6.28 16.19
C ALA A 39 -26.08 -5.96 14.88
N ILE A 40 -26.95 -6.86 14.41
CA ILE A 40 -27.78 -6.63 13.21
C ILE A 40 -28.74 -5.46 13.44
N THR A 41 -29.42 -5.41 14.57
CA THR A 41 -30.29 -4.27 14.94
C THR A 41 -29.49 -2.96 14.95
N TRP A 42 -28.26 -3.00 15.47
CA TRP A 42 -27.38 -1.85 15.46
C TRP A 42 -27.01 -1.42 14.04
N ILE A 43 -26.67 -2.36 13.14
CA ILE A 43 -26.36 -2.09 11.71
C ILE A 43 -27.56 -1.42 11.01
N GLU A 44 -28.78 -1.89 11.27
CA GLU A 44 -30.00 -1.42 10.64
C GLU A 44 -30.48 -0.04 11.15
N THR A 45 -29.99 0.38 12.30
CA THR A 45 -30.34 1.69 12.86
C THR A 45 -29.75 2.80 12.00
N ALA A 46 -30.58 3.75 11.56
CA ALA A 46 -30.13 4.88 10.74
C ALA A 46 -29.05 5.70 11.42
N ARG A 47 -27.94 5.94 10.72
CA ARG A 47 -26.80 6.71 11.19
C ARG A 47 -26.06 7.38 10.03
N PRO A 48 -25.29 8.45 10.28
CA PRO A 48 -24.53 9.16 9.23
C PRO A 48 -23.50 8.28 8.54
N SER A 49 -22.77 7.44 9.31
CA SER A 49 -21.75 6.52 8.81
C SER A 49 -21.45 5.44 9.85
N MET A 50 -20.77 4.38 9.41
CA MET A 50 -20.18 3.34 10.25
C MET A 50 -18.71 3.19 9.91
N SER A 51 -17.83 3.14 10.91
CA SER A 51 -16.45 2.70 10.70
C SER A 51 -16.41 1.18 10.47
N VAL A 52 -15.48 0.76 9.64
CA VAL A 52 -15.19 -0.67 9.37
C VAL A 52 -13.69 -0.85 9.29
N ASP A 53 -13.21 -1.95 9.87
CA ASP A 53 -11.81 -2.35 9.84
C ASP A 53 -11.74 -3.88 9.91
N THR A 54 -10.63 -4.50 9.53
CA THR A 54 -10.48 -5.96 9.48
C THR A 54 -9.15 -6.42 10.05
N GLU A 55 -9.16 -7.55 10.78
CA GLU A 55 -7.95 -8.28 11.14
C GLU A 55 -7.82 -9.50 10.25
N THR A 56 -6.63 -9.72 9.71
CA THR A 56 -6.37 -10.77 8.73
C THR A 56 -5.20 -11.65 9.14
N THR A 57 -5.03 -12.79 8.46
CA THR A 57 -3.89 -13.69 8.68
C THR A 57 -2.57 -13.15 8.16
N GLY A 58 -2.58 -12.12 7.31
CA GLY A 58 -1.40 -11.50 6.68
C GLY A 58 -1.76 -10.22 5.94
N LEU A 59 -0.78 -9.67 5.20
CA LEU A 59 -0.95 -8.43 4.46
C LEU A 59 -1.12 -8.64 2.95
N ASP A 60 -1.03 -9.87 2.48
CA ASP A 60 -1.18 -10.21 1.06
C ASP A 60 -2.66 -10.26 0.66
N TYR A 61 -2.91 -10.22 -0.64
CA TYR A 61 -4.26 -10.23 -1.21
C TYR A 61 -5.06 -11.48 -0.80
N HIS A 62 -4.40 -12.62 -0.64
CA HIS A 62 -5.05 -13.91 -0.32
C HIS A 62 -5.18 -14.16 1.20
N ALA A 63 -4.70 -13.26 2.05
CA ALA A 63 -4.87 -13.39 3.49
C ALA A 63 -6.37 -13.51 3.87
N GLU A 64 -6.66 -14.35 4.86
CA GLU A 64 -8.02 -14.60 5.33
C GLU A 64 -8.42 -13.59 6.39
N VAL A 65 -9.68 -13.15 6.35
CA VAL A 65 -10.26 -12.29 7.39
C VAL A 65 -10.46 -13.12 8.65
N ARG A 66 -9.98 -12.63 9.77
CA ARG A 66 -10.13 -13.26 11.11
C ARG A 66 -11.16 -12.56 11.97
N LEU A 67 -11.13 -11.22 11.97
CA LEU A 67 -12.13 -10.40 12.65
C LEU A 67 -12.61 -9.30 11.68
N VAL A 68 -13.86 -8.93 11.82
CA VAL A 68 -14.43 -7.72 11.23
C VAL A 68 -14.97 -6.88 12.38
N GLN A 69 -14.50 -5.67 12.47
CA GLN A 69 -14.99 -4.71 13.43
C GLN A 69 -15.69 -3.54 12.73
N PHE A 70 -16.79 -3.12 13.30
CA PHE A 70 -17.54 -1.98 12.82
C PHE A 70 -18.16 -1.19 13.98
N GLY A 71 -18.34 0.09 13.80
CA GLY A 71 -18.81 0.89 14.90
C GLY A 71 -19.03 2.36 14.57
N ASP A 72 -19.10 3.15 15.64
CA ASP A 72 -19.13 4.60 15.61
C ASP A 72 -18.13 5.18 16.66
N HIS A 73 -18.24 6.45 16.97
CA HIS A 73 -17.34 7.11 17.92
C HIS A 73 -17.49 6.63 19.39
N GLN A 74 -18.46 5.77 19.70
CA GLN A 74 -18.76 5.31 21.06
C GLN A 74 -18.79 3.79 21.19
N VAL A 75 -19.18 3.07 20.16
CA VAL A 75 -19.41 1.63 20.19
C VAL A 75 -18.70 0.97 19.02
N ALA A 76 -18.00 -0.14 19.29
CA ALA A 76 -17.52 -1.04 18.25
C ALA A 76 -18.02 -2.46 18.51
N TRP A 77 -18.49 -3.10 17.45
CA TRP A 77 -18.78 -4.53 17.39
C TRP A 77 -17.59 -5.24 16.80
N VAL A 78 -17.21 -6.39 17.38
CA VAL A 78 -16.10 -7.22 16.92
C VAL A 78 -16.63 -8.62 16.64
N VAL A 79 -16.50 -9.04 15.39
CA VAL A 79 -17.17 -10.24 14.86
C VAL A 79 -16.15 -11.22 14.29
N ASP A 80 -16.23 -12.48 14.66
CA ASP A 80 -15.64 -13.60 13.92
C ASP A 80 -16.53 -13.88 12.68
N PRO A 81 -16.12 -13.51 11.48
CA PRO A 81 -16.96 -13.61 10.29
C PRO A 81 -17.24 -15.06 9.89
N HIS A 82 -16.34 -16.00 10.24
CA HIS A 82 -16.53 -17.42 9.95
C HIS A 82 -17.56 -18.07 10.87
N ARG A 83 -17.71 -17.55 12.08
CA ARG A 83 -18.73 -18.01 13.02
C ARG A 83 -20.08 -17.33 12.83
N TRP A 84 -20.08 -16.06 12.46
CA TRP A 84 -21.27 -15.21 12.35
C TRP A 84 -21.33 -14.47 10.98
N PRO A 85 -21.33 -15.21 9.86
CA PRO A 85 -21.30 -14.60 8.52
C PRO A 85 -22.51 -13.72 8.22
N GLU A 86 -23.68 -14.02 8.82
CA GLU A 86 -24.91 -13.25 8.64
C GLU A 86 -24.78 -11.79 9.07
N VAL A 87 -23.97 -11.49 10.09
CA VAL A 87 -23.67 -10.11 10.52
C VAL A 87 -22.92 -9.36 9.42
N ILE A 88 -21.95 -10.01 8.79
CA ILE A 88 -21.11 -9.41 7.74
C ILE A 88 -21.92 -9.21 6.46
N HIS A 89 -22.73 -10.21 6.08
CA HIS A 89 -23.66 -10.05 4.94
C HIS A 89 -24.65 -8.90 5.19
N ARG A 90 -25.12 -8.73 6.43
CA ARG A 90 -25.99 -7.60 6.76
C ARG A 90 -25.28 -6.26 6.68
N LEU A 91 -24.06 -6.17 7.20
CA LEU A 91 -23.20 -4.99 7.08
C LEU A 91 -22.98 -4.58 5.61
N ALA A 92 -22.76 -5.56 4.74
CA ALA A 92 -22.58 -5.33 3.31
C ALA A 92 -23.89 -4.86 2.62
N ALA A 93 -25.04 -5.38 3.05
CA ALA A 93 -26.32 -5.14 2.42
C ALA A 93 -26.96 -3.77 2.73
N VAL A 94 -26.60 -3.11 3.81
CA VAL A 94 -27.15 -1.79 4.15
C VAL A 94 -26.47 -0.68 3.34
N SER A 95 -27.20 0.42 3.08
CA SER A 95 -26.71 1.56 2.31
C SER A 95 -25.97 2.61 3.15
N THR A 96 -25.84 2.40 4.45
CA THR A 96 -25.14 3.33 5.36
C THR A 96 -23.71 3.58 4.86
N PRO A 97 -23.26 4.85 4.76
CA PRO A 97 -21.90 5.17 4.41
C PRO A 97 -20.88 4.48 5.33
N LEU A 98 -19.80 3.97 4.76
CA LEU A 98 -18.71 3.36 5.49
C LEU A 98 -17.54 4.32 5.64
N VAL A 99 -16.78 4.11 6.70
CA VAL A 99 -15.51 4.80 6.95
C VAL A 99 -14.46 3.78 7.27
N ALA A 100 -13.31 3.85 6.61
CA ALA A 100 -12.18 2.99 6.91
C ALA A 100 -10.88 3.80 6.97
N HIS A 101 -9.82 3.22 7.48
CA HIS A 101 -8.49 3.80 7.43
C HIS A 101 -7.59 2.96 6.53
N ASN A 102 -7.19 3.47 5.35
CA ASN A 102 -6.56 2.71 4.28
C ASN A 102 -7.54 1.67 3.69
N ALA A 103 -8.75 2.15 3.37
CA ALA A 103 -9.91 1.40 2.91
C ALA A 103 -9.65 0.28 1.87
N PRO A 104 -8.71 0.40 0.91
CA PRO A 104 -8.44 -0.68 -0.04
C PRO A 104 -8.12 -2.02 0.61
N PHE A 105 -7.43 -2.02 1.75
CA PHE A 105 -7.09 -3.25 2.46
C PHE A 105 -8.34 -3.97 2.95
N ASP A 106 -9.14 -3.28 3.73
CA ASP A 106 -10.34 -3.86 4.36
C ASP A 106 -11.39 -4.24 3.34
N MET A 107 -11.64 -3.37 2.37
CA MET A 107 -12.69 -3.60 1.36
C MET A 107 -12.34 -4.76 0.40
N LEU A 108 -11.05 -4.98 0.09
CA LEU A 108 -10.60 -6.13 -0.68
C LEU A 108 -10.83 -7.46 0.07
N HIS A 109 -10.45 -7.51 1.34
CA HIS A 109 -10.59 -8.72 2.14
C HIS A 109 -12.07 -9.02 2.46
N LEU A 110 -12.88 -8.00 2.76
CA LEU A 110 -14.33 -8.15 2.91
C LEU A 110 -15.01 -8.63 1.63
N ALA A 111 -14.67 -8.05 0.48
CA ALA A 111 -15.23 -8.44 -0.80
C ALA A 111 -14.94 -9.90 -1.11
N ARG A 112 -13.72 -10.37 -0.87
CA ARG A 112 -13.34 -11.78 -1.05
C ARG A 112 -14.08 -12.70 -0.09
N PHE A 113 -14.33 -12.26 1.15
CA PHE A 113 -15.13 -13.00 2.11
C PHE A 113 -16.60 -13.10 1.67
N LEU A 114 -17.18 -12.02 1.15
CA LEU A 114 -18.58 -11.96 0.72
C LEU A 114 -18.85 -12.79 -0.55
N ASP A 115 -18.03 -12.61 -1.57
CA ASP A 115 -18.14 -13.36 -2.83
C ASP A 115 -16.78 -13.47 -3.53
N ALA A 116 -16.09 -14.58 -3.32
CA ALA A 116 -14.79 -14.84 -3.95
C ALA A 116 -14.86 -14.99 -5.49
N ALA A 117 -16.04 -15.25 -6.05
CA ALA A 117 -16.24 -15.36 -7.49
C ALA A 117 -16.46 -13.98 -8.16
N ASN A 118 -16.90 -12.99 -7.41
CA ASN A 118 -17.21 -11.63 -7.90
C ASN A 118 -16.54 -10.52 -7.07
N VAL A 119 -15.30 -10.71 -6.68
CA VAL A 119 -14.56 -9.75 -5.83
C VAL A 119 -14.58 -8.33 -6.39
N VAL A 120 -14.44 -8.17 -7.72
CA VAL A 120 -14.44 -6.85 -8.37
C VAL A 120 -15.79 -6.14 -8.17
N GLY A 121 -16.90 -6.86 -8.30
CA GLY A 121 -18.25 -6.31 -8.07
C GLY A 121 -18.47 -5.91 -6.61
N GLU A 122 -18.09 -6.77 -5.68
CA GLU A 122 -18.19 -6.48 -4.24
C GLU A 122 -17.31 -5.30 -3.81
N VAL A 123 -16.07 -5.23 -4.31
CA VAL A 123 -15.18 -4.07 -4.08
C VAL A 123 -15.83 -2.80 -4.61
N ALA A 124 -16.39 -2.82 -5.82
CA ALA A 124 -17.04 -1.63 -6.38
C ALA A 124 -18.20 -1.16 -5.51
N ALA A 125 -19.04 -2.08 -5.02
CA ALA A 125 -20.18 -1.77 -4.17
C ALA A 125 -19.76 -1.22 -2.79
N LEU A 126 -18.77 -1.84 -2.15
CA LEU A 126 -18.25 -1.39 -0.86
C LEU A 126 -17.55 -0.03 -0.98
N MET A 127 -16.65 0.13 -1.93
CA MET A 127 -15.87 1.36 -2.12
C MET A 127 -16.72 2.55 -2.59
N GLU A 128 -17.87 2.32 -3.24
CA GLU A 128 -18.77 3.40 -3.65
C GLU A 128 -19.26 4.25 -2.47
N ARG A 129 -19.45 3.63 -1.33
CA ARG A 129 -19.96 4.25 -0.11
C ARG A 129 -18.92 4.40 1.01
N THR A 130 -17.63 4.13 0.72
CA THR A 130 -16.55 4.19 1.72
C THR A 130 -15.77 5.49 1.61
N THR A 131 -15.59 6.16 2.76
CA THR A 131 -14.66 7.27 2.95
C THR A 131 -13.40 6.76 3.63
N ASP A 132 -12.23 7.09 3.07
CA ASP A 132 -10.92 6.70 3.61
C ASP A 132 -10.29 7.86 4.40
N THR A 133 -10.10 7.67 5.70
CA THR A 133 -9.47 8.66 6.57
C THR A 133 -7.99 8.87 6.24
N ALA A 134 -7.31 7.92 5.59
CA ALA A 134 -5.93 8.11 5.11
C ALA A 134 -5.89 9.12 3.95
N ILE A 135 -6.87 9.11 3.04
CA ILE A 135 -7.01 10.16 2.01
C ILE A 135 -7.26 11.52 2.67
N LEU A 136 -8.23 11.59 3.59
CA LEU A 136 -8.55 12.86 4.27
C LEU A 136 -7.32 13.43 4.99
N SER A 137 -6.56 12.58 5.68
CA SER A 137 -5.34 13.02 6.39
C SER A 137 -4.28 13.57 5.44
N HIS A 138 -4.11 12.94 4.27
CA HIS A 138 -3.16 13.42 3.26
C HIS A 138 -3.58 14.78 2.65
N LEU A 139 -4.87 14.99 2.47
CA LEU A 139 -5.39 16.27 1.98
C LEU A 139 -5.20 17.41 3.01
N VAL A 140 -5.27 17.08 4.31
CA VAL A 140 -5.04 18.04 5.40
C VAL A 140 -3.56 18.37 5.53
N ASP A 141 -2.68 17.36 5.52
CA ASP A 141 -1.22 17.52 5.57
C ASP A 141 -0.54 16.39 4.79
N PRO A 142 0.01 16.66 3.58
CA PRO A 142 0.58 15.62 2.73
C PRO A 142 1.95 15.12 3.19
N ARG A 143 2.50 15.63 4.29
CA ARG A 143 3.83 15.27 4.78
C ARG A 143 3.79 13.97 5.57
N ASP A 144 4.74 13.08 5.30
CA ASP A 144 5.00 11.96 6.20
C ASP A 144 5.93 12.35 7.37
N SER A 145 6.22 11.41 8.27
CA SER A 145 7.09 11.67 9.42
C SER A 145 8.53 12.04 9.04
N ARG A 146 9.01 11.58 7.88
CA ARG A 146 10.36 11.92 7.36
C ARG A 146 10.42 13.33 6.82
N ASP A 147 9.28 13.86 6.37
CA ASP A 147 9.13 15.23 5.89
C ASP A 147 8.74 16.23 7.02
N GLY A 148 8.76 15.79 8.26
CA GLY A 148 8.37 16.59 9.43
C GLY A 148 6.86 16.70 9.63
N GLY A 149 6.06 15.83 9.03
CA GLY A 149 4.63 15.66 9.30
C GLY A 149 4.37 14.60 10.38
N ILE A 150 3.08 14.35 10.64
CA ILE A 150 2.64 13.32 11.59
C ILE A 150 2.68 11.94 10.95
N GLY A 151 2.63 11.91 9.60
CA GLY A 151 2.36 10.72 8.81
C GLY A 151 0.87 10.37 8.78
N HIS A 152 0.55 9.26 8.11
CA HIS A 152 -0.82 8.90 7.79
C HIS A 152 -1.27 7.58 8.46
N GLY A 153 -0.57 7.11 9.47
CA GLY A 153 -0.97 5.93 10.24
C GLY A 153 -2.06 6.26 11.28
N LEU A 154 -3.08 5.41 11.39
CA LEU A 154 -4.24 5.60 12.27
C LEU A 154 -3.86 6.03 13.69
N LYS A 155 -2.94 5.32 14.32
CA LYS A 155 -2.55 5.60 15.72
C LYS A 155 -1.91 6.98 15.88
N ASN A 156 -1.01 7.36 14.97
CA ASN A 156 -0.36 8.67 15.01
C ASN A 156 -1.38 9.81 14.81
N LEU A 157 -2.28 9.63 13.85
CA LEU A 157 -3.34 10.60 13.57
C LEU A 157 -4.33 10.70 14.73
N ALA A 158 -4.74 9.55 15.28
CA ALA A 158 -5.64 9.52 16.44
C ALA A 158 -5.03 10.18 17.66
N HIS A 159 -3.77 9.89 17.99
CA HIS A 159 -3.05 10.54 19.07
C HIS A 159 -2.98 12.07 18.89
N HIS A 160 -2.79 12.52 17.65
CA HIS A 160 -2.67 13.95 17.37
C HIS A 160 -3.99 14.70 17.29
N TYR A 161 -5.02 14.09 16.68
CA TYR A 161 -6.27 14.78 16.34
C TYR A 161 -7.46 14.39 17.21
N VAL A 162 -7.42 13.22 17.85
CA VAL A 162 -8.56 12.65 18.59
C VAL A 162 -8.31 12.68 20.09
N ASP A 163 -7.32 11.93 20.57
CA ASP A 163 -7.03 11.76 21.99
C ASP A 163 -5.53 11.49 22.21
N PRO A 164 -4.79 12.45 22.78
CA PRO A 164 -3.38 12.26 23.12
C PRO A 164 -3.13 11.14 24.14
N ALA A 165 -4.16 10.75 24.90
CA ALA A 165 -4.11 9.64 25.85
C ALA A 165 -4.62 8.31 25.25
N ALA A 166 -4.89 8.26 23.92
CA ALA A 166 -5.30 7.02 23.27
C ALA A 166 -4.26 5.91 23.55
N PRO A 167 -4.69 4.73 24.01
CA PRO A 167 -3.77 3.66 24.35
C PRO A 167 -2.96 3.21 23.13
N ASP A 168 -1.70 2.87 23.35
CA ASP A 168 -0.88 2.19 22.34
C ASP A 168 -1.27 0.70 22.30
N SER A 169 -2.47 0.44 21.80
CA SER A 169 -3.04 -0.90 21.68
C SER A 169 -2.18 -1.83 20.80
N ASP A 170 -1.36 -1.27 19.90
CA ASP A 170 -0.43 -2.04 19.07
C ASP A 170 0.75 -2.58 19.90
N ALA A 171 1.31 -1.80 20.81
CA ALA A 171 2.37 -2.25 21.71
C ALA A 171 1.88 -3.34 22.67
N GLU A 172 0.65 -3.18 23.20
CA GLU A 172 0.04 -4.20 24.07
C GLU A 172 -0.19 -5.52 23.34
N LEU A 173 -0.73 -5.47 22.10
CA LEU A 173 -0.95 -6.65 21.29
C LEU A 173 0.37 -7.35 20.92
N LYS A 174 1.40 -6.62 20.56
CA LYS A 174 2.75 -7.16 20.31
C LYS A 174 3.36 -7.80 21.54
N ALA A 175 3.10 -7.29 22.74
CA ALA A 175 3.51 -7.92 23.99
C ALA A 175 2.82 -9.28 24.20
N VAL A 176 1.53 -9.38 23.85
CA VAL A 176 0.79 -10.66 23.84
C VAL A 176 1.41 -11.65 22.85
N PHE A 177 1.72 -11.23 21.63
CA PHE A 177 2.39 -12.09 20.64
C PHE A 177 3.69 -12.66 21.19
N LYS A 178 4.51 -11.80 21.80
CA LYS A 178 5.77 -12.22 22.43
C LYS A 178 5.54 -13.21 23.58
N ALA A 179 4.55 -12.96 24.42
CA ALA A 179 4.21 -13.85 25.55
C ALA A 179 3.73 -15.22 25.07
N LEU A 180 3.04 -15.28 23.92
CA LEU A 180 2.60 -16.51 23.29
C LEU A 180 3.69 -17.19 22.42
N GLY A 181 4.88 -16.60 22.31
CA GLY A 181 6.00 -17.14 21.54
C GLY A 181 5.91 -16.90 20.04
N PHE A 182 5.07 -15.96 19.57
CA PHE A 182 4.92 -15.65 18.16
C PHE A 182 5.82 -14.47 17.74
N LYS A 183 6.33 -14.53 16.51
CA LYS A 183 6.89 -13.34 15.84
C LYS A 183 5.75 -12.38 15.50
N VAL A 184 6.05 -11.08 15.43
CA VAL A 184 5.03 -10.07 15.13
C VAL A 184 4.27 -10.36 13.84
N GLY A 185 4.97 -10.75 12.76
CA GLY A 185 4.32 -11.08 11.47
C GLY A 185 3.40 -12.32 11.53
N GLU A 186 3.61 -13.23 12.49
CA GLU A 186 2.78 -14.43 12.68
C GLU A 186 1.67 -14.21 13.72
N GLY A 187 1.87 -13.21 14.59
CA GLY A 187 1.01 -12.96 15.73
C GLY A 187 -0.43 -12.72 15.33
N TYR A 188 -0.65 -11.92 14.32
CA TYR A 188 -2.00 -11.62 13.80
C TYR A 188 -2.72 -12.88 13.28
N ALA A 189 -1.99 -13.81 12.67
CA ALA A 189 -2.55 -15.07 12.18
C ALA A 189 -2.83 -16.09 13.29
N LYS A 190 -2.04 -16.07 14.38
CA LYS A 190 -1.99 -17.17 15.37
C LYS A 190 -2.59 -16.83 16.73
N VAL A 191 -2.75 -15.56 17.08
CA VAL A 191 -3.37 -15.16 18.35
C VAL A 191 -4.78 -15.75 18.45
N PRO A 192 -5.21 -16.30 19.60
CA PRO A 192 -6.58 -16.76 19.73
C PRO A 192 -7.59 -15.66 19.40
N ILE A 193 -8.58 -15.99 18.58
CA ILE A 193 -9.53 -15.00 18.02
C ILE A 193 -10.35 -14.28 19.11
N ASN A 194 -10.55 -14.95 20.24
CA ASN A 194 -11.28 -14.43 21.40
C ASN A 194 -10.36 -13.84 22.48
N HIS A 195 -9.05 -13.67 22.20
CA HIS A 195 -8.11 -13.07 23.16
C HIS A 195 -8.53 -11.63 23.44
N GLU A 196 -8.68 -11.27 24.71
CA GLU A 196 -9.24 -9.98 25.12
C GLU A 196 -8.48 -8.79 24.53
N THR A 197 -7.14 -8.81 24.61
CA THR A 197 -6.31 -7.75 24.03
C THR A 197 -6.48 -7.63 22.52
N PHE A 198 -6.66 -8.75 21.79
CA PHE A 198 -6.87 -8.74 20.35
C PHE A 198 -8.23 -8.15 19.98
N VAL A 199 -9.29 -8.55 20.69
CA VAL A 199 -10.64 -7.99 20.53
C VAL A 199 -10.66 -6.51 20.89
N THR A 200 -9.97 -6.11 21.96
CA THR A 200 -9.87 -4.71 22.38
C THR A 200 -9.11 -3.88 21.36
N TYR A 201 -7.99 -4.40 20.84
CA TYR A 201 -7.23 -3.77 19.77
C TYR A 201 -8.12 -3.51 18.54
N ALA A 202 -8.77 -4.55 18.03
CA ALA A 202 -9.64 -4.49 16.87
C ALA A 202 -10.79 -3.47 17.05
N GLY A 203 -11.52 -3.55 18.16
CA GLY A 203 -12.62 -2.61 18.43
C GLY A 203 -12.16 -1.16 18.63
N THR A 204 -10.97 -0.96 19.21
CA THR A 204 -10.39 0.37 19.38
C THR A 204 -10.12 1.02 18.04
N ASP A 205 -9.59 0.29 17.05
CA ASP A 205 -9.27 0.82 15.72
C ASP A 205 -10.53 1.30 14.98
N ALA A 206 -11.65 0.58 15.07
CA ALA A 206 -12.92 1.03 14.53
C ALA A 206 -13.40 2.35 15.17
N ILE A 207 -13.30 2.47 16.53
CA ILE A 207 -13.70 3.70 17.24
C ILE A 207 -12.80 4.88 16.84
N LEU A 208 -11.48 4.66 16.80
CA LEU A 208 -10.52 5.71 16.41
C LEU A 208 -10.76 6.17 14.97
N THR A 209 -11.05 5.25 14.07
CA THR A 209 -11.36 5.54 12.67
C THR A 209 -12.62 6.41 12.55
N ALA A 210 -13.69 6.09 13.29
CA ALA A 210 -14.90 6.89 13.31
C ALA A 210 -14.64 8.32 13.83
N ARG A 211 -13.94 8.44 14.94
CA ARG A 211 -13.59 9.76 15.54
C ARG A 211 -12.71 10.59 14.63
N LEU A 212 -11.70 9.95 14.04
CA LEU A 212 -10.77 10.61 13.11
C LEU A 212 -11.50 11.12 11.87
N HIS A 213 -12.48 10.36 11.36
CA HIS A 213 -13.33 10.79 10.24
C HIS A 213 -14.05 12.10 10.53
N GLU A 214 -14.68 12.24 11.70
CA GLU A 214 -15.39 13.46 12.06
C GLU A 214 -14.46 14.69 12.06
N VAL A 215 -13.28 14.55 12.64
CA VAL A 215 -12.28 15.64 12.71
C VAL A 215 -11.75 15.99 11.32
N LEU A 216 -11.30 14.98 10.55
CA LEU A 216 -10.66 15.21 9.26
C LEU A 216 -11.65 15.71 8.20
N THR A 217 -12.91 15.24 8.23
CA THR A 217 -13.97 15.73 7.33
C THR A 217 -14.20 17.22 7.52
N LYS A 218 -14.29 17.66 8.79
CA LYS A 218 -14.41 19.07 9.08
C LYS A 218 -13.18 19.87 8.60
N MET A 219 -11.97 19.36 8.80
CA MET A 219 -10.74 20.04 8.36
C MET A 219 -10.66 20.15 6.83
N VAL A 220 -11.05 19.10 6.09
CA VAL A 220 -11.14 19.12 4.63
C VAL A 220 -12.12 20.17 4.14
N ALA A 221 -13.30 20.29 4.79
CA ALA A 221 -14.30 21.31 4.47
C ALA A 221 -13.78 22.72 4.78
N ASP A 222 -13.17 22.94 5.95
CA ASP A 222 -12.57 24.22 6.34
C ASP A 222 -11.45 24.68 5.35
N LEU A 223 -10.80 23.73 4.67
CA LEU A 223 -9.80 23.99 3.64
C LEU A 223 -10.40 24.11 2.22
N GLY A 224 -11.70 23.83 2.03
CA GLY A 224 -12.36 23.87 0.72
C GLY A 224 -11.89 22.76 -0.23
N LEU A 225 -11.55 21.58 0.30
CA LEU A 225 -10.95 20.47 -0.43
C LEU A 225 -11.94 19.31 -0.72
N GLU A 226 -13.24 19.51 -0.53
CA GLU A 226 -14.27 18.46 -0.69
C GLU A 226 -14.29 17.90 -2.10
N HIS A 227 -14.15 18.76 -3.11
CA HIS A 227 -14.10 18.33 -4.51
C HIS A 227 -12.88 17.44 -4.77
N LEU A 228 -11.71 17.80 -4.25
CA LEU A 228 -10.49 17.02 -4.38
C LEU A 228 -10.63 15.69 -3.61
N SER A 229 -11.19 15.72 -2.41
CA SER A 229 -11.53 14.51 -1.65
C SER A 229 -12.38 13.55 -2.47
N GLY A 230 -13.46 14.05 -3.08
CA GLY A 230 -14.32 13.24 -3.96
C GLY A 230 -13.57 12.67 -5.17
N PHE A 231 -12.63 13.42 -5.75
CA PHE A 231 -11.79 12.95 -6.86
C PHE A 231 -10.86 11.81 -6.41
N GLU A 232 -10.16 11.97 -5.29
CA GLU A 232 -9.22 10.97 -4.78
C GLU A 232 -9.91 9.67 -4.34
N HIS A 233 -11.08 9.74 -3.73
CA HIS A 233 -11.87 8.55 -3.41
C HIS A 233 -12.34 7.81 -4.67
N ARG A 234 -12.76 8.51 -5.73
CA ARG A 234 -13.08 7.86 -7.01
C ARG A 234 -11.86 7.19 -7.63
N THR A 235 -10.70 7.84 -7.58
CA THR A 235 -9.44 7.27 -8.04
C THR A 235 -9.07 6.02 -7.25
N GLN A 236 -9.16 6.07 -5.92
CA GLN A 236 -8.90 4.92 -5.06
C GLN A 236 -9.86 3.76 -5.34
N ARG A 237 -11.14 4.02 -5.57
CA ARG A 237 -12.12 2.99 -5.97
C ARG A 237 -11.67 2.25 -7.23
N ILE A 238 -11.25 2.99 -8.26
CA ILE A 238 -10.77 2.40 -9.52
C ILE A 238 -9.52 1.56 -9.28
N THR A 239 -8.54 2.09 -8.56
CA THR A 239 -7.29 1.36 -8.30
C THR A 239 -7.49 0.14 -7.40
N THR A 240 -8.45 0.18 -6.48
CA THR A 240 -8.82 -0.98 -5.66
C THR A 240 -9.48 -2.08 -6.52
N ALA A 241 -10.36 -1.70 -7.46
CA ALA A 241 -10.95 -2.63 -8.42
C ALA A 241 -9.88 -3.22 -9.37
N MET A 242 -8.85 -2.45 -9.75
CA MET A 242 -7.71 -2.95 -10.50
C MET A 242 -6.91 -3.98 -9.70
N THR A 243 -6.67 -3.73 -8.42
CA THR A 243 -6.05 -4.72 -7.50
C THR A 243 -6.91 -5.97 -7.39
N ALA A 244 -8.23 -5.84 -7.21
CA ALA A 244 -9.16 -6.98 -7.15
C ALA A 244 -9.13 -7.84 -8.42
N ARG A 245 -9.06 -7.21 -9.59
CA ARG A 245 -8.94 -7.92 -10.87
C ARG A 245 -7.59 -8.59 -11.04
N GLY A 246 -6.51 -7.92 -10.65
CA GLY A 246 -5.14 -8.37 -10.84
C GLY A 246 -4.70 -8.46 -12.31
N PHE A 247 -3.42 -8.77 -12.54
CA PHE A 247 -2.84 -9.05 -13.85
C PHE A 247 -2.58 -10.54 -14.01
N LYS A 248 -3.05 -11.13 -15.12
CA LYS A 248 -2.76 -12.53 -15.46
C LYS A 248 -1.27 -12.71 -15.74
N VAL A 249 -0.69 -13.77 -15.19
CA VAL A 249 0.71 -14.15 -15.38
C VAL A 249 0.79 -15.40 -16.23
N ASP A 250 1.63 -15.37 -17.26
CA ASP A 250 2.08 -16.59 -17.94
C ASP A 250 3.07 -17.30 -17.02
N ARG A 251 2.56 -18.22 -16.21
CA ARG A 251 3.36 -18.92 -15.20
C ARG A 251 4.43 -19.83 -15.82
N ALA A 252 4.14 -20.44 -16.97
CA ALA A 252 5.11 -21.30 -17.65
C ALA A 252 6.31 -20.47 -18.10
N TYR A 253 6.04 -19.38 -18.82
CA TYR A 253 7.08 -18.45 -19.26
C TYR A 253 7.83 -17.81 -18.07
N ALA A 254 7.13 -17.44 -17.00
CA ALA A 254 7.78 -16.85 -15.82
C ALA A 254 8.74 -17.84 -15.14
N HIS A 255 8.40 -19.13 -15.06
CA HIS A 255 9.30 -20.16 -14.53
C HIS A 255 10.51 -20.39 -15.45
N GLU A 256 10.32 -20.48 -16.77
CA GLU A 256 11.41 -20.60 -17.74
C GLU A 256 12.37 -19.40 -17.63
N LEU A 257 11.82 -18.19 -17.52
CA LEU A 257 12.62 -16.97 -17.34
C LEU A 257 13.38 -16.95 -15.99
N SER A 258 12.76 -17.46 -14.93
CA SER A 258 13.42 -17.57 -13.61
C SER A 258 14.61 -18.51 -13.70
N GLU A 259 14.48 -19.68 -14.35
CA GLU A 259 15.56 -20.64 -14.56
C GLU A 259 16.68 -20.04 -15.43
N GLU A 260 16.34 -19.36 -16.54
CA GLU A 260 17.30 -18.68 -17.41
C GLU A 260 18.11 -17.63 -16.64
N LEU A 261 17.43 -16.74 -15.90
CA LEU A 261 18.10 -15.69 -15.13
C LEU A 261 18.96 -16.24 -13.99
N ALA A 262 18.52 -17.34 -13.34
CA ALA A 262 19.32 -18.00 -12.31
C ALA A 262 20.59 -18.63 -12.89
N PHE A 263 20.51 -19.24 -14.06
CA PHE A 263 21.65 -19.78 -14.78
C PHE A 263 22.62 -18.67 -15.21
N ASP A 264 22.12 -17.59 -15.81
CA ASP A 264 22.93 -16.43 -16.21
C ASP A 264 23.66 -15.82 -14.99
N GLN A 265 22.95 -15.67 -13.87
CA GLN A 265 23.56 -15.18 -12.61
C GLN A 265 24.69 -16.09 -12.16
N GLN A 266 24.43 -17.41 -12.09
CA GLN A 266 25.42 -18.37 -11.62
C GLN A 266 26.69 -18.36 -12.50
N VAL A 267 26.54 -18.45 -13.82
CA VAL A 267 27.66 -18.44 -14.76
C VAL A 267 28.48 -17.16 -14.62
N ALA A 268 27.80 -16.02 -14.55
CA ALA A 268 28.49 -14.74 -14.39
C ALA A 268 29.22 -14.62 -13.04
N GLU A 269 28.61 -15.05 -11.93
CA GLU A 269 29.23 -15.04 -10.61
C GLU A 269 30.44 -15.99 -10.53
N GLU A 270 30.35 -17.19 -11.12
CA GLU A 270 31.48 -18.13 -11.20
C GLU A 270 32.66 -17.55 -12.01
N TRP A 271 32.35 -16.91 -13.16
CA TRP A 271 33.36 -16.25 -13.98
C TRP A 271 34.03 -15.07 -13.24
N VAL A 272 33.24 -14.24 -12.59
CA VAL A 272 33.71 -13.10 -11.79
C VAL A 272 34.58 -13.56 -10.62
N ALA A 273 34.20 -14.65 -9.95
CA ALA A 273 34.97 -15.23 -8.85
C ALA A 273 36.32 -15.76 -9.35
N ALA A 274 36.36 -16.44 -10.50
CA ALA A 274 37.59 -16.91 -11.14
C ALA A 274 38.52 -15.75 -11.55
N ASN A 275 37.98 -14.53 -11.72
CA ASN A 275 38.74 -13.32 -12.05
C ASN A 275 38.98 -12.40 -10.83
N GLY A 276 38.93 -12.94 -9.60
CA GLY A 276 39.40 -12.30 -8.38
C GLY A 276 38.39 -11.50 -7.60
N VAL A 277 37.09 -11.55 -7.97
CA VAL A 277 35.98 -10.89 -7.24
C VAL A 277 35.05 -11.94 -6.66
N THR A 278 35.22 -12.29 -5.40
CA THR A 278 34.43 -13.34 -4.73
C THR A 278 33.02 -12.88 -4.32
N ASN A 279 32.76 -11.58 -4.36
CA ASN A 279 31.47 -11.01 -4.05
C ASN A 279 31.14 -9.85 -5.00
N VAL A 280 30.27 -10.09 -5.97
CA VAL A 280 29.84 -9.10 -6.98
C VAL A 280 29.17 -7.85 -6.37
N ASN A 281 28.65 -7.95 -5.13
CA ASN A 281 28.05 -6.83 -4.41
C ASN A 281 29.07 -6.00 -3.62
N SER A 282 30.32 -6.46 -3.51
CA SER A 282 31.39 -5.69 -2.89
C SER A 282 31.93 -4.63 -3.84
N THR A 283 31.44 -3.39 -3.69
CA THR A 283 31.91 -2.22 -4.46
C THR A 283 33.46 -2.15 -4.47
N LYS A 284 34.09 -2.43 -3.33
CA LYS A 284 35.55 -2.39 -3.21
C LYS A 284 36.23 -3.46 -4.05
N GLN A 285 35.80 -4.73 -3.95
CA GLN A 285 36.41 -5.82 -4.72
C GLN A 285 36.27 -5.57 -6.24
N VAL A 286 35.09 -5.15 -6.69
CA VAL A 286 34.83 -4.86 -8.10
C VAL A 286 35.71 -3.69 -8.58
N ALA A 287 35.77 -2.60 -7.81
CA ALA A 287 36.61 -1.45 -8.16
C ALA A 287 38.10 -1.81 -8.23
N ASP A 288 38.61 -2.48 -7.21
CA ASP A 288 40.03 -2.89 -7.15
C ASP A 288 40.41 -3.80 -8.33
N ALA A 289 39.57 -4.76 -8.66
CA ALA A 289 39.78 -5.68 -9.78
C ALA A 289 39.73 -4.96 -11.14
N LEU A 290 38.79 -4.05 -11.36
CA LEU A 290 38.70 -3.25 -12.59
C LEU A 290 39.92 -2.34 -12.76
N VAL A 291 40.35 -1.65 -11.69
CA VAL A 291 41.56 -0.81 -11.71
C VAL A 291 42.79 -1.64 -12.01
N ALA A 292 42.95 -2.84 -11.41
CA ALA A 292 44.06 -3.76 -11.71
C ALA A 292 44.10 -4.22 -13.17
N ARG A 293 42.96 -4.20 -13.87
CA ARG A 293 42.79 -4.50 -15.29
C ARG A 293 42.96 -3.27 -16.20
N GLY A 294 43.23 -2.09 -15.61
CA GLY A 294 43.49 -0.84 -16.33
C GLY A 294 42.29 0.07 -16.51
N ALA A 295 41.15 -0.23 -15.89
CA ALA A 295 39.99 0.66 -15.93
C ALA A 295 40.27 1.95 -15.14
N VAL A 296 39.83 3.08 -15.68
CA VAL A 296 39.91 4.39 -15.03
C VAL A 296 38.59 4.75 -14.39
N LEU A 297 38.49 4.64 -13.07
CA LEU A 297 37.31 5.02 -12.29
C LEU A 297 37.51 6.44 -11.72
N THR A 298 36.71 7.38 -12.14
CA THR A 298 36.80 8.80 -11.74
C THR A 298 35.69 9.24 -10.78
N GLU A 299 34.59 8.51 -10.75
CA GLU A 299 33.45 8.85 -9.89
C GLU A 299 33.57 8.21 -8.49
N THR A 300 33.18 8.98 -7.48
CA THR A 300 33.16 8.49 -6.08
C THR A 300 31.76 8.59 -5.48
N THR A 301 31.48 7.74 -4.49
CA THR A 301 30.30 7.83 -3.63
C THR A 301 30.45 9.00 -2.64
N PRO A 302 29.37 9.44 -1.97
CA PRO A 302 29.47 10.46 -0.92
C PRO A 302 30.43 10.11 0.23
N SER A 303 30.71 8.82 0.43
CA SER A 303 31.71 8.32 1.41
C SER A 303 33.13 8.29 0.89
N GLY A 304 33.38 8.72 -0.36
CA GLY A 304 34.72 8.75 -1.00
C GLY A 304 35.18 7.44 -1.62
N ALA A 305 34.38 6.36 -1.60
CA ALA A 305 34.70 5.10 -2.27
C ALA A 305 34.46 5.24 -3.79
N LEU A 306 35.26 4.52 -4.60
CA LEU A 306 35.09 4.45 -6.05
C LEU A 306 33.67 3.90 -6.37
N LYS A 307 32.99 4.55 -7.31
CA LYS A 307 31.64 4.20 -7.73
C LYS A 307 31.70 3.12 -8.82
N VAL A 308 30.93 2.04 -8.64
CA VAL A 308 30.76 0.93 -9.60
C VAL A 308 29.29 0.58 -9.74
N ASP A 309 28.47 1.60 -10.00
CA ASP A 309 27.05 1.40 -10.31
C ASP A 309 26.85 0.99 -11.78
N LYS A 310 25.59 0.73 -12.13
CA LYS A 310 25.21 0.30 -13.48
C LYS A 310 25.74 1.23 -14.58
N THR A 311 25.68 2.54 -14.35
CA THR A 311 26.08 3.55 -15.36
C THR A 311 27.58 3.53 -15.56
N VAL A 312 28.35 3.48 -14.47
CA VAL A 312 29.83 3.41 -14.53
C VAL A 312 30.27 2.12 -15.19
N LEU A 313 29.74 0.97 -14.75
CA LEU A 313 30.10 -0.33 -15.30
C LEU A 313 29.75 -0.46 -16.78
N ALA A 314 28.62 0.05 -17.22
CA ALA A 314 28.21 0.02 -18.62
C ALA A 314 29.08 0.89 -19.55
N GLY A 315 29.84 1.84 -18.99
CA GLY A 315 30.79 2.67 -19.71
C GLY A 315 32.21 2.08 -19.81
N ILE A 316 32.48 0.91 -19.19
CA ILE A 316 33.80 0.28 -19.17
C ILE A 316 33.81 -0.88 -20.17
N ASP A 317 34.69 -0.79 -21.16
CA ASP A 317 34.93 -1.88 -22.14
C ASP A 317 35.85 -2.93 -21.55
N ASP A 318 35.33 -3.72 -20.61
CA ASP A 318 36.00 -4.84 -19.96
C ASP A 318 35.01 -5.95 -19.60
N GLU A 319 35.40 -7.20 -19.85
CA GLU A 319 34.58 -8.36 -19.62
C GLU A 319 34.18 -8.53 -18.14
N LEU A 320 35.05 -8.15 -17.20
CA LEU A 320 34.69 -8.17 -15.77
C LEU A 320 33.52 -7.22 -15.46
N ALA A 321 33.52 -6.02 -16.05
CA ALA A 321 32.41 -5.07 -15.88
C ALA A 321 31.12 -5.64 -16.45
N ASN A 322 31.16 -6.27 -17.64
CA ASN A 322 30.02 -6.92 -18.26
C ASN A 322 29.46 -8.05 -17.40
N GLN A 323 30.32 -8.96 -16.93
CA GLN A 323 29.88 -10.11 -16.12
C GLN A 323 29.34 -9.68 -14.74
N VAL A 324 29.91 -8.64 -14.12
CA VAL A 324 29.35 -8.04 -12.91
C VAL A 324 27.96 -7.45 -13.17
N LEU A 325 27.73 -6.81 -14.33
CA LEU A 325 26.42 -6.28 -14.72
C LEU A 325 25.42 -7.40 -14.96
N VAL A 326 25.80 -8.48 -15.64
CA VAL A 326 24.93 -9.66 -15.85
C VAL A 326 24.51 -10.23 -14.49
N ALA A 327 25.45 -10.55 -13.62
CA ALA A 327 25.15 -11.10 -12.30
C ALA A 327 24.21 -10.22 -11.48
N LYS A 328 24.48 -8.91 -11.41
CA LYS A 328 23.65 -7.96 -10.65
C LYS A 328 22.26 -7.76 -11.26
N ASN A 329 22.16 -7.68 -12.59
CA ASN A 329 20.86 -7.50 -13.26
C ASN A 329 20.00 -8.76 -13.10
N SER A 330 20.57 -9.96 -13.35
CA SER A 330 19.85 -11.23 -13.21
C SER A 330 19.36 -11.44 -11.78
N SER A 331 20.23 -11.23 -10.79
CA SER A 331 19.85 -11.29 -9.37
C SER A 331 18.74 -10.31 -9.00
N LYS A 332 18.80 -9.08 -9.50
CA LYS A 332 17.75 -8.08 -9.28
C LYS A 332 16.44 -8.48 -9.96
N PHE A 333 16.51 -8.97 -11.19
CA PHE A 333 15.31 -9.35 -11.95
C PHE A 333 14.59 -10.53 -11.30
N LEU A 334 15.33 -11.52 -10.83
CA LEU A 334 14.80 -12.61 -10.03
C LEU A 334 14.13 -12.10 -8.76
N SER A 335 14.91 -11.53 -7.86
CA SER A 335 14.45 -11.21 -6.50
C SER A 335 13.43 -10.08 -6.42
N SER A 336 13.44 -9.14 -7.37
CA SER A 336 12.54 -7.97 -7.31
C SER A 336 11.29 -8.11 -8.18
N TYR A 337 11.32 -8.98 -9.20
CA TYR A 337 10.22 -9.03 -10.17
C TYR A 337 9.72 -10.46 -10.46
N VAL A 338 10.57 -11.36 -10.96
CA VAL A 338 10.11 -12.65 -11.51
C VAL A 338 9.63 -13.58 -10.40
N ASP A 339 10.46 -13.84 -9.39
CA ASP A 339 10.09 -14.71 -8.27
C ASP A 339 8.91 -14.17 -7.47
N PRO A 340 8.84 -12.85 -7.13
CA PRO A 340 7.64 -12.28 -6.53
C PRO A 340 6.38 -12.36 -7.40
N MET A 341 6.48 -12.30 -8.74
CA MET A 341 5.33 -12.51 -9.61
C MET A 341 4.86 -13.98 -9.61
N ILE A 342 5.81 -14.93 -9.62
CA ILE A 342 5.49 -16.36 -9.55
C ILE A 342 4.80 -16.68 -8.23
N GLU A 343 5.36 -16.18 -7.12
CA GLU A 343 4.79 -16.38 -5.78
C GLU A 343 3.39 -15.76 -5.66
N ALA A 344 3.23 -14.50 -6.09
CA ALA A 344 1.95 -13.81 -6.02
C ALA A 344 0.87 -14.47 -6.89
N ALA A 345 1.25 -15.02 -8.07
CA ALA A 345 0.34 -15.65 -9.00
C ALA A 345 0.09 -17.16 -8.70
N HIS A 346 0.60 -17.68 -7.60
CA HIS A 346 0.57 -19.13 -7.34
C HIS A 346 -0.84 -19.65 -7.06
N ILE A 347 -1.74 -18.86 -6.50
CA ILE A 347 -3.10 -19.28 -6.09
C ILE A 347 -4.07 -19.25 -7.26
N ASP A 348 -4.18 -18.12 -7.94
CA ASP A 348 -5.20 -17.88 -8.99
C ASP A 348 -4.64 -17.53 -10.37
N GLY A 349 -3.31 -17.53 -10.51
CA GLY A 349 -2.63 -17.17 -11.75
C GLY A 349 -2.51 -15.67 -11.99
N ARG A 350 -2.79 -14.85 -11.01
CA ARG A 350 -2.78 -13.40 -11.12
C ARG A 350 -1.92 -12.71 -10.06
N VAL A 351 -1.44 -11.54 -10.40
CA VAL A 351 -0.74 -10.66 -9.50
C VAL A 351 -1.69 -9.55 -9.05
N HIS A 352 -1.99 -9.49 -7.77
CA HIS A 352 -2.82 -8.48 -7.14
C HIS A 352 -1.93 -7.45 -6.43
N CYS A 353 -1.30 -6.57 -7.23
CA CYS A 353 -0.40 -5.56 -6.65
C CYS A 353 -1.15 -4.57 -5.77
N ARG A 354 -0.47 -4.13 -4.71
CA ARG A 354 -0.97 -3.08 -3.84
C ARG A 354 -0.75 -1.73 -4.51
N ILE A 355 -1.84 -1.04 -4.86
CA ILE A 355 -1.82 0.31 -5.43
C ILE A 355 -2.18 1.30 -4.32
N LYS A 356 -1.23 2.14 -3.92
CA LYS A 356 -1.45 3.18 -2.91
C LYS A 356 -1.69 4.51 -3.61
N SER A 357 -2.89 5.05 -3.50
CA SER A 357 -3.20 6.43 -3.85
C SER A 357 -2.46 7.39 -2.92
N LEU A 358 -2.13 8.58 -3.39
CA LEU A 358 -1.45 9.61 -2.59
C LEU A 358 -0.20 9.09 -1.84
N ALA A 359 0.58 8.23 -2.51
CA ALA A 359 1.75 7.61 -1.90
C ALA A 359 2.90 8.59 -1.65
N ALA A 360 2.97 9.64 -2.45
CA ALA A 360 3.95 10.70 -2.33
C ALA A 360 3.29 12.03 -1.93
N ARG A 361 4.04 12.92 -1.30
CA ARG A 361 3.59 14.28 -0.95
C ARG A 361 3.04 15.06 -2.15
N THR A 362 3.50 14.74 -3.36
CA THR A 362 3.04 15.35 -4.62
C THR A 362 1.76 14.73 -5.18
N GLY A 363 1.13 13.77 -4.48
CA GLY A 363 -0.08 13.08 -4.93
C GLY A 363 0.17 11.92 -5.89
N ARG A 364 1.43 11.57 -6.22
CA ARG A 364 1.73 10.41 -7.07
C ARG A 364 1.36 9.10 -6.36
N GLN A 365 0.86 8.16 -7.14
CA GLN A 365 0.56 6.80 -6.70
C GLN A 365 1.84 5.94 -6.66
N ALA A 366 1.83 4.88 -5.86
CA ALA A 366 2.87 3.86 -5.86
C ALA A 366 2.26 2.46 -5.96
N ILE A 367 2.96 1.58 -6.68
CA ILE A 367 2.60 0.17 -6.83
C ILE A 367 3.69 -0.68 -6.18
N SER A 368 3.26 -1.65 -5.37
CA SER A 368 4.16 -2.57 -4.66
C SER A 368 3.53 -3.98 -4.58
N GLN A 369 4.34 -4.96 -4.25
CA GLN A 369 3.93 -6.34 -3.98
C GLN A 369 3.21 -7.03 -5.15
N PRO A 370 3.88 -7.21 -6.30
CA PRO A 370 5.20 -6.75 -6.71
C PRO A 370 5.17 -5.32 -7.29
N PRO A 371 6.35 -4.66 -7.44
CA PRO A 371 6.44 -3.27 -7.87
C PRO A 371 6.35 -3.12 -9.40
N LEU A 372 5.21 -3.45 -10.00
CA LEU A 372 5.01 -3.45 -11.47
C LEU A 372 5.29 -2.10 -12.13
N GLN A 373 5.17 -1.00 -11.39
CA GLN A 373 5.50 0.35 -11.88
C GLN A 373 6.99 0.53 -12.17
N GLN A 374 7.86 -0.31 -11.57
CA GLN A 374 9.31 -0.22 -11.68
C GLN A 374 9.91 -1.25 -12.66
N LEU A 375 9.07 -1.94 -13.44
CA LEU A 375 9.55 -2.92 -14.42
C LEU A 375 10.50 -2.26 -15.41
N PRO A 376 11.64 -2.90 -15.73
CA PRO A 376 12.64 -2.34 -16.65
C PRO A 376 12.04 -1.97 -17.99
N SER A 377 12.40 -0.80 -18.52
CA SER A 377 11.96 -0.38 -19.86
C SER A 377 12.83 -0.96 -20.99
N GLY A 378 14.09 -1.29 -20.70
CA GLY A 378 15.04 -1.80 -21.68
C GLY A 378 15.07 -3.32 -21.81
N ASP A 379 14.43 -4.06 -20.91
CA ASP A 379 14.32 -5.52 -20.98
C ASP A 379 12.85 -5.93 -20.97
N HIS A 380 12.36 -6.43 -22.09
CA HIS A 380 10.97 -6.80 -22.26
C HIS A 380 10.62 -8.17 -21.69
N ARG A 381 11.61 -9.03 -21.38
CA ARG A 381 11.37 -10.40 -20.88
C ARG A 381 10.47 -10.39 -19.64
N ILE A 382 10.76 -9.52 -18.68
CA ILE A 382 9.98 -9.45 -17.43
C ILE A 382 8.54 -8.99 -17.70
N ARG A 383 8.34 -8.03 -18.62
CA ARG A 383 7.01 -7.56 -19.00
C ARG A 383 6.20 -8.63 -19.73
N SER A 384 6.88 -9.53 -20.44
CA SER A 384 6.25 -10.65 -21.16
C SER A 384 5.68 -11.71 -20.21
N CYS A 385 6.04 -11.69 -18.92
CA CYS A 385 5.36 -12.50 -17.91
C CYS A 385 3.89 -12.08 -17.71
N LEU A 386 3.52 -10.83 -18.03
CA LEU A 386 2.16 -10.31 -17.88
C LEU A 386 1.41 -10.44 -19.20
N VAL A 387 0.28 -11.13 -19.17
CA VAL A 387 -0.53 -11.42 -20.34
C VAL A 387 -1.97 -10.95 -20.17
N SER A 388 -2.66 -10.77 -21.29
CA SER A 388 -4.10 -10.48 -21.29
C SER A 388 -4.92 -11.71 -20.95
N ASP A 389 -6.16 -11.50 -20.51
CA ASP A 389 -7.16 -12.57 -20.47
C ASP A 389 -7.50 -13.04 -21.89
N ASP A 390 -8.03 -14.27 -22.01
CA ASP A 390 -8.38 -14.88 -23.29
C ASP A 390 -9.41 -14.01 -24.04
N GLY A 391 -9.14 -13.74 -25.31
CA GLY A 391 -9.97 -12.86 -26.13
C GLY A 391 -9.81 -11.35 -25.85
N MET A 392 -8.89 -10.97 -24.96
CA MET A 392 -8.58 -9.58 -24.63
C MET A 392 -7.19 -9.19 -25.16
N ALA A 393 -6.91 -7.89 -25.15
CA ALA A 393 -5.59 -7.35 -25.47
C ALA A 393 -5.13 -6.37 -24.40
N LEU A 394 -3.83 -6.35 -24.11
CA LEU A 394 -3.22 -5.29 -23.29
C LEU A 394 -3.02 -4.07 -24.17
N VAL A 395 -3.55 -2.92 -23.73
CA VAL A 395 -3.35 -1.63 -24.38
C VAL A 395 -2.55 -0.74 -23.45
N ALA A 396 -1.40 -0.26 -23.92
CA ALA A 396 -0.60 0.74 -23.21
C ALA A 396 -0.90 2.13 -23.79
N ALA A 397 -1.23 3.06 -22.91
CA ALA A 397 -1.42 4.47 -23.28
C ALA A 397 -0.69 5.36 -22.27
N ASP A 398 0.04 6.35 -22.78
CA ASP A 398 0.76 7.32 -21.96
C ASP A 398 0.54 8.75 -22.52
N PHE A 399 0.46 9.71 -21.62
CA PHE A 399 0.36 11.11 -21.99
C PHE A 399 1.75 11.67 -22.32
N SER A 400 1.94 12.06 -23.59
CA SER A 400 3.19 12.66 -24.01
C SER A 400 3.47 13.96 -23.25
N GLN A 401 4.54 14.01 -22.46
CA GLN A 401 5.05 15.21 -21.79
C GLN A 401 4.00 15.94 -20.93
N VAL A 402 3.09 15.22 -20.27
CA VAL A 402 1.94 15.82 -19.57
C VAL A 402 2.35 16.88 -18.54
N GLU A 403 3.43 16.66 -17.79
CA GLU A 403 3.91 17.62 -16.78
C GLU A 403 4.38 18.92 -17.41
N PHE A 404 5.10 18.86 -18.54
CA PHE A 404 5.52 20.07 -19.27
C PHE A 404 4.34 20.78 -19.95
N ARG A 405 3.34 20.05 -20.43
CA ARG A 405 2.11 20.64 -20.98
C ARG A 405 1.33 21.39 -19.90
N VAL A 406 1.20 20.79 -18.71
CA VAL A 406 0.57 21.45 -17.56
C VAL A 406 1.38 22.68 -17.13
N LEU A 407 2.71 22.58 -17.08
CA LEU A 407 3.59 23.70 -16.75
C LEU A 407 3.44 24.84 -17.73
N ALA A 408 3.45 24.55 -19.04
CA ALA A 408 3.24 25.52 -20.08
C ALA A 408 1.92 26.30 -19.93
N ALA A 409 0.84 25.58 -19.65
CA ALA A 409 -0.49 26.16 -19.43
C ALA A 409 -0.54 27.00 -18.13
N LEU A 410 0.03 26.52 -17.02
CA LEU A 410 0.05 27.26 -15.75
C LEU A 410 0.92 28.48 -15.78
N ALA A 411 2.08 28.45 -16.48
CA ALA A 411 2.99 29.56 -16.64
C ALA A 411 2.53 30.52 -17.76
N ASN A 412 1.55 30.11 -18.57
CA ASN A 412 1.14 30.80 -19.78
C ASN A 412 2.35 31.09 -20.72
N GLU A 413 3.27 30.09 -20.83
CA GLU A 413 4.49 30.20 -21.63
C GLU A 413 4.20 29.87 -23.11
N GLN A 414 4.06 30.89 -23.95
CA GLN A 414 3.58 30.73 -25.33
C GLN A 414 4.52 29.84 -26.16
N ALA A 415 5.84 29.96 -26.02
CA ALA A 415 6.79 29.17 -26.79
C ALA A 415 6.63 27.65 -26.49
N MET A 416 6.37 27.28 -25.24
CA MET A 416 6.08 25.89 -24.87
C MET A 416 4.72 25.45 -25.42
N ILE A 417 3.69 26.29 -25.29
CA ILE A 417 2.33 25.99 -25.80
C ILE A 417 2.40 25.73 -27.31
N ASP A 418 3.06 26.60 -28.08
CA ASP A 418 3.21 26.46 -29.53
C ASP A 418 3.93 25.14 -29.89
N THR A 419 4.98 24.77 -29.14
CA THR A 419 5.71 23.53 -29.35
C THR A 419 4.82 22.28 -29.16
N PHE A 420 3.87 22.32 -28.24
CA PHE A 420 2.99 21.20 -27.97
C PHE A 420 1.72 21.17 -28.82
N THR A 421 1.41 22.21 -29.54
CA THR A 421 0.23 22.34 -30.42
C THR A 421 0.56 22.23 -31.91
N ALA A 422 1.86 22.35 -32.26
CA ALA A 422 2.36 22.13 -33.61
C ALA A 422 2.42 20.62 -33.94
#